data_dc8075f1602d13b39be298d08dbf16e4
#
_entry.id   dc8075f1602d13b39be298d08dbf16e4
#
_cell.length_a   1.000
_cell.length_b   1.000
_cell.length_c   1.000
_cell.angle_alpha   90.00
_cell.angle_beta   90.00
_cell.angle_gamma   90.00
#
_symmetry.space_group_name_H-M   'P 1'
#
loop_
_entity.id
_entity.type
_entity.pdbx_description
1 polymer ?
#
loop_
_entity_poly.entity_id
_entity_poly.type
_entity_poly.pdbx_seq_one_letter_code
_entity_poly.pdbx_strand_id
1 'polypeptide(L)'
;ALSSAASDVYKRQLPMITSCSPGWIRFCEAYFPEFIPNLSSCKSPQQMNGAITKTYWAKKMGIDPKNIVSVSVMPCTAKKFEIGREDQSAAGVPDVDISITTRELVKMINRAGLRFRDLPDEVADSPLGNGTGAAVIFGATGGVMEAALRTAVWKLTGEAADSPVEFKDVRGVEGIKTAEYKVGDLTVKVAVVSGLANAKKFLTQVKNGEVECHFIEIMACPGGCVNGGGQVIQPADVRNFTDIRAERAKALYSLDDANKLR
;
A
#
# COMPACT_ATOMS: atom_id res chain seq x y z
N ALA A 1 -6.95 8.71 -3.83
CA ALA A 1 -5.99 8.36 -2.77
C ALA A 1 -4.69 9.18 -2.89
N LEU A 2 -4.07 9.22 -4.06
CA LEU A 2 -2.84 10.01 -4.28
C LEU A 2 -3.11 11.52 -4.28
N SER A 3 -4.30 11.95 -4.71
CA SER A 3 -4.72 13.34 -4.63
C SER A 3 -4.88 13.82 -3.18
N SER A 4 -5.36 12.97 -2.27
CA SER A 4 -5.45 13.30 -0.85
C SER A 4 -4.07 13.28 -0.18
N ALA A 5 -3.17 12.37 -0.56
CA ALA A 5 -1.79 12.39 -0.09
C ALA A 5 -1.05 13.68 -0.51
N ALA A 6 -1.24 14.13 -1.75
CA ALA A 6 -0.69 15.41 -2.20
C ALA A 6 -1.30 16.62 -1.44
N SER A 7 -2.58 16.55 -1.08
CA SER A 7 -3.25 17.55 -0.25
C SER A 7 -2.76 17.55 1.21
N ASP A 8 -2.36 16.39 1.74
CA ASP A 8 -1.80 16.26 3.09
C ASP A 8 -0.42 16.94 3.21
N VAL A 9 0.40 16.91 2.16
CA VAL A 9 1.71 17.59 2.14
C VAL A 9 1.56 19.09 2.42
N TYR A 10 0.48 19.73 1.96
CA TYR A 10 0.22 21.15 2.22
C TYR A 10 -0.32 21.46 3.62
N LYS A 11 -0.86 20.46 4.33
CA LYS A 11 -1.60 20.69 5.57
C LYS A 11 -0.90 20.14 6.82
N ARG A 12 0.16 19.32 6.67
CA ARG A 12 0.80 18.62 7.79
C ARG A 12 2.28 18.96 7.91
N GLN A 13 2.79 18.72 9.11
CA GLN A 13 4.19 18.90 9.41
C GLN A 13 5.05 17.89 8.63
N LEU A 14 6.17 18.37 8.09
CA LEU A 14 7.20 17.50 7.54
C LEU A 14 8.02 16.85 8.68
N PRO A 15 8.49 15.61 8.48
CA PRO A 15 8.23 14.74 7.33
C PRO A 15 6.82 14.18 7.33
N MET A 16 6.22 13.99 6.14
CA MET A 16 4.99 13.21 6.02
C MET A 16 5.33 11.72 5.96
N ILE A 17 4.67 10.91 6.78
CA ILE A 17 4.89 9.46 6.85
C ILE A 17 3.68 8.73 6.28
N THR A 18 3.90 7.86 5.28
CA THR A 18 2.86 7.03 4.68
C THR A 18 3.09 5.55 4.93
N SER A 19 2.01 4.80 5.08
CA SER A 19 2.04 3.35 5.17
C SER A 19 0.66 2.75 4.95
N CYS A 20 0.61 1.58 4.33
CA CYS A 20 -0.60 0.75 4.29
C CYS A 20 -0.62 -0.31 5.40
N SER A 21 0.37 -0.32 6.30
CA SER A 21 0.61 -1.40 7.25
C SER A 21 0.01 -1.11 8.63
N PRO A 22 -1.01 -1.86 9.09
CA PRO A 22 -1.54 -1.70 10.45
C PRO A 22 -0.52 -2.03 11.54
N GLY A 23 0.43 -2.90 11.24
CA GLY A 23 1.54 -3.21 12.14
C GLY A 23 2.45 -2.03 12.38
N TRP A 24 2.70 -1.20 11.35
CA TRP A 24 3.42 0.06 11.50
C TRP A 24 2.62 1.06 12.33
N ILE A 25 1.33 1.26 12.01
CA ILE A 25 0.49 2.23 12.73
C ILE A 25 0.48 1.90 14.23
N ARG A 26 0.26 0.64 14.59
CA ARG A 26 0.29 0.21 15.99
C ARG A 26 1.66 0.38 16.65
N PHE A 27 2.74 0.15 15.90
CA PHE A 27 4.09 0.39 16.38
C PHE A 27 4.37 1.88 16.61
N CYS A 28 3.92 2.74 15.71
CA CYS A 28 4.02 4.19 15.84
C CYS A 28 3.25 4.67 17.08
N GLU A 29 2.01 4.25 17.27
CA GLU A 29 1.19 4.58 18.43
C GLU A 29 1.87 4.20 19.76
N ALA A 30 2.58 3.07 19.80
CA ALA A 30 3.18 2.56 21.03
C ALA A 30 4.59 3.11 21.32
N TYR A 31 5.41 3.35 20.29
CA TYR A 31 6.83 3.65 20.45
C TYR A 31 7.26 5.02 19.94
N PHE A 32 6.46 5.63 19.06
CA PHE A 32 6.75 6.92 18.44
C PHE A 32 5.50 7.80 18.36
N PRO A 33 4.76 8.00 19.49
CA PRO A 33 3.51 8.76 19.46
C PRO A 33 3.69 10.20 18.99
N GLU A 34 4.88 10.77 19.11
CA GLU A 34 5.24 12.10 18.63
C GLU A 34 5.13 12.24 17.11
N PHE A 35 5.24 11.13 16.34
CA PHE A 35 5.09 11.13 14.89
C PHE A 35 3.65 10.89 14.41
N ILE A 36 2.68 10.68 15.30
CA ILE A 36 1.27 10.53 14.90
C ILE A 36 0.77 11.72 14.09
N PRO A 37 1.09 12.99 14.43
CA PRO A 37 0.70 14.14 13.60
C PRO A 37 1.32 14.14 12.19
N ASN A 38 2.41 13.42 11.99
CA ASN A 38 3.11 13.30 10.71
C ASN A 38 2.56 12.16 9.83
N LEU A 39 1.70 11.29 10.36
CA LEU A 39 1.09 10.21 9.57
C LEU A 39 0.16 10.79 8.52
N SER A 40 0.20 10.24 7.31
CA SER A 40 -0.78 10.54 6.27
C SER A 40 -2.19 10.25 6.76
N SER A 41 -3.15 11.13 6.47
CA SER A 41 -4.57 10.93 6.77
C SER A 41 -5.25 9.94 5.82
N CYS A 42 -4.55 9.49 4.77
CA CYS A 42 -5.09 8.49 3.86
C CYS A 42 -5.25 7.15 4.57
N LYS A 43 -6.45 6.58 4.48
CA LYS A 43 -6.71 5.20 4.89
C LYS A 43 -5.83 4.24 4.08
N SER A 44 -5.66 3.03 4.56
CA SER A 44 -5.00 1.98 3.78
C SER A 44 -5.80 1.64 2.51
N PRO A 45 -5.18 1.07 1.46
CA PRO A 45 -5.89 0.73 0.21
C PRO A 45 -7.14 -0.11 0.40
N GLN A 46 -7.14 -1.10 1.32
CA GLN A 46 -8.35 -1.88 1.61
C GLN A 46 -9.47 -1.00 2.18
N GLN A 47 -9.15 -0.11 3.10
CA GLN A 47 -10.13 0.77 3.74
C GLN A 47 -10.59 1.88 2.79
N MET A 48 -9.70 2.42 1.96
CA MET A 48 -10.09 3.37 0.91
C MET A 48 -11.07 2.75 -0.09
N ASN A 49 -10.79 1.53 -0.55
CA ASN A 49 -11.69 0.83 -1.47
C ASN A 49 -13.06 0.58 -0.83
N GLY A 50 -13.09 0.07 0.40
CA GLY A 50 -14.33 -0.15 1.15
C GLY A 50 -15.11 1.15 1.39
N ALA A 51 -14.44 2.22 1.80
CA ALA A 51 -15.04 3.52 2.01
C ALA A 51 -15.68 4.08 0.73
N ILE A 52 -14.95 4.06 -0.39
CA ILE A 52 -15.46 4.55 -1.69
C ILE A 52 -16.61 3.67 -2.19
N THR A 53 -16.51 2.35 -2.00
CA THR A 53 -17.57 1.41 -2.40
C THR A 53 -18.86 1.68 -1.62
N LYS A 54 -18.79 1.87 -0.29
CA LYS A 54 -19.95 2.10 0.56
C LYS A 54 -20.44 3.55 0.58
N THR A 55 -19.66 4.52 0.08
CA THR A 55 -20.08 5.92 -0.05
C THR A 55 -20.44 6.26 -1.50
N TYR A 56 -19.46 6.45 -2.35
CA TYR A 56 -19.64 6.94 -3.72
C TYR A 56 -20.37 5.94 -4.60
N TRP A 57 -19.88 4.69 -4.68
CA TRP A 57 -20.47 3.68 -5.55
C TRP A 57 -21.88 3.28 -5.10
N ALA A 58 -22.09 3.07 -3.80
CA ALA A 58 -23.40 2.81 -3.22
C ALA A 58 -24.42 3.90 -3.60
N LYS A 59 -24.04 5.17 -3.43
CA LYS A 59 -24.88 6.32 -3.83
C LYS A 59 -25.17 6.32 -5.33
N LYS A 60 -24.16 6.05 -6.17
CA LYS A 60 -24.31 6.00 -7.64
C LYS A 60 -25.28 4.91 -8.08
N MET A 61 -25.27 3.77 -7.39
CA MET A 61 -26.13 2.61 -7.70
C MET A 61 -27.48 2.64 -6.97
N GLY A 62 -27.72 3.60 -6.07
CA GLY A 62 -28.94 3.66 -5.27
C GLY A 62 -29.04 2.53 -4.23
N ILE A 63 -27.92 2.00 -3.76
CA ILE A 63 -27.84 0.89 -2.80
C ILE A 63 -27.57 1.46 -1.40
N ASP A 64 -28.33 1.00 -0.39
CA ASP A 64 -28.02 1.31 1.01
C ASP A 64 -26.67 0.67 1.38
N PRO A 65 -25.69 1.43 1.93
CA PRO A 65 -24.40 0.88 2.37
C PRO A 65 -24.51 -0.34 3.29
N LYS A 66 -25.56 -0.44 4.08
CA LYS A 66 -25.84 -1.59 4.96
C LYS A 66 -26.05 -2.91 4.21
N ASN A 67 -26.47 -2.82 2.95
CA ASN A 67 -26.70 -3.99 2.08
C ASN A 67 -25.46 -4.40 1.29
N ILE A 68 -24.31 -3.74 1.52
CA ILE A 68 -23.05 -4.05 0.86
C ILE A 68 -22.14 -4.77 1.85
N VAL A 69 -21.73 -5.98 1.50
CA VAL A 69 -20.69 -6.73 2.23
C VAL A 69 -19.37 -6.60 1.49
N SER A 70 -18.43 -5.87 2.08
CA SER A 70 -17.09 -5.70 1.55
C SER A 70 -16.15 -6.76 2.12
N VAL A 71 -15.61 -7.61 1.26
CA VAL A 71 -14.67 -8.66 1.64
C VAL A 71 -13.30 -8.35 1.06
N SER A 72 -12.28 -8.26 1.90
CA SER A 72 -10.91 -8.07 1.46
C SER A 72 -10.11 -9.37 1.51
N VAL A 73 -9.32 -9.64 0.46
CA VAL A 73 -8.35 -10.74 0.43
C VAL A 73 -6.96 -10.12 0.48
N MET A 74 -6.25 -10.33 1.60
CA MET A 74 -5.01 -9.62 1.88
C MET A 74 -3.84 -10.59 2.17
N PRO A 75 -2.62 -10.25 1.74
CA PRO A 75 -1.41 -10.99 2.12
C PRO A 75 -0.99 -10.70 3.58
N CYS A 76 -1.88 -10.21 4.41
CA CYS A 76 -1.60 -9.62 5.71
C CYS A 76 -2.60 -10.12 6.77
N THR A 77 -2.11 -10.54 7.93
CA THR A 77 -2.96 -10.92 9.07
C THR A 77 -3.43 -9.71 9.88
N ALA A 78 -2.63 -8.64 9.93
CA ALA A 78 -2.95 -7.42 10.67
C ALA A 78 -4.12 -6.62 10.06
N LYS A 79 -4.49 -6.88 8.79
CA LYS A 79 -5.67 -6.29 8.15
C LYS A 79 -6.98 -6.71 8.82
N LYS A 80 -7.01 -7.87 9.47
CA LYS A 80 -8.13 -8.31 10.31
C LYS A 80 -8.31 -7.42 11.56
N PHE A 81 -7.22 -6.94 12.12
CA PHE A 81 -7.25 -5.97 13.22
C PHE A 81 -7.68 -4.59 12.72
N GLU A 82 -7.20 -4.17 11.55
CA GLU A 82 -7.51 -2.85 10.99
C GLU A 82 -9.00 -2.64 10.76
N ILE A 83 -9.73 -3.64 10.25
CA ILE A 83 -11.17 -3.53 9.98
C ILE A 83 -12.01 -3.32 11.25
N GLY A 84 -11.49 -3.68 12.42
CA GLY A 84 -12.15 -3.50 13.71
C GLY A 84 -11.84 -2.15 14.39
N ARG A 85 -11.09 -1.23 13.77
CA ARG A 85 -10.82 0.10 14.32
C ARG A 85 -12.03 1.00 14.18
N GLU A 86 -12.31 1.82 15.18
CA GLU A 86 -13.49 2.71 15.23
C GLU A 86 -13.48 3.78 14.12
N ASP A 87 -12.30 4.18 13.64
CA ASP A 87 -12.11 5.21 12.61
C ASP A 87 -12.31 4.68 11.17
N GLN A 88 -12.71 3.40 10.99
CA GLN A 88 -12.86 2.74 9.69
C GLN A 88 -14.33 2.54 9.29
N SER A 89 -15.13 3.63 9.29
CA SER A 89 -16.58 3.60 9.03
C SER A 89 -17.08 4.86 8.33
N ALA A 90 -16.60 5.13 7.12
CA ALA A 90 -16.88 6.38 6.39
C ALA A 90 -18.37 6.58 6.05
N ALA A 91 -19.12 5.50 5.83
CA ALA A 91 -20.57 5.52 5.55
C ALA A 91 -21.44 5.26 6.79
N GLY A 92 -20.90 5.37 8.01
CA GLY A 92 -21.60 5.01 9.25
C GLY A 92 -21.75 3.50 9.47
N VAL A 93 -21.14 2.68 8.61
CA VAL A 93 -21.00 1.23 8.72
C VAL A 93 -19.54 0.87 8.45
N PRO A 94 -19.01 -0.29 8.89
CA PRO A 94 -17.64 -0.68 8.62
C PRO A 94 -17.30 -0.55 7.13
N ASP A 95 -16.16 0.04 6.80
CA ASP A 95 -15.70 0.18 5.40
C ASP A 95 -15.47 -1.20 4.78
N VAL A 96 -14.87 -2.12 5.55
CA VAL A 96 -14.65 -3.52 5.18
C VAL A 96 -15.25 -4.41 6.27
N ASP A 97 -16.12 -5.34 5.89
CA ASP A 97 -16.83 -6.20 6.83
C ASP A 97 -16.01 -7.44 7.19
N ILE A 98 -15.31 -8.02 6.20
CA ILE A 98 -14.56 -9.27 6.35
C ILE A 98 -13.17 -9.10 5.72
N SER A 99 -12.15 -9.52 6.44
CA SER A 99 -10.78 -9.61 5.87
C SER A 99 -10.27 -11.03 6.02
N ILE A 100 -9.95 -11.65 4.88
CA ILE A 100 -9.33 -12.98 4.83
C ILE A 100 -7.92 -12.88 4.24
N THR A 101 -7.07 -13.81 4.63
CA THR A 101 -5.71 -13.89 4.08
C THR A 101 -5.70 -14.68 2.77
N THR A 102 -4.65 -14.47 1.96
CA THR A 102 -4.41 -15.28 0.75
C THR A 102 -4.41 -16.78 1.07
N ARG A 103 -3.83 -17.19 2.21
CA ARG A 103 -3.86 -18.60 2.66
C ARG A 103 -5.25 -19.10 2.98
N GLU A 104 -6.09 -18.26 3.58
CA GLU A 104 -7.48 -18.64 3.88
C GLU A 104 -8.30 -18.77 2.62
N LEU A 105 -8.11 -17.90 1.63
CA LEU A 105 -8.74 -18.05 0.33
C LEU A 105 -8.37 -19.39 -0.33
N VAL A 106 -7.08 -19.75 -0.35
CA VAL A 106 -6.64 -21.07 -0.88
C VAL A 106 -7.31 -22.22 -0.13
N LYS A 107 -7.42 -22.13 1.20
CA LYS A 107 -8.15 -23.15 1.99
C LYS A 107 -9.64 -23.21 1.64
N MET A 108 -10.28 -22.06 1.41
CA MET A 108 -11.69 -22.01 1.01
C MET A 108 -11.90 -22.68 -0.35
N ILE A 109 -11.08 -22.37 -1.34
CA ILE A 109 -11.09 -22.99 -2.68
C ILE A 109 -10.97 -24.52 -2.57
N ASN A 110 -9.99 -24.99 -1.83
CA ASN A 110 -9.75 -26.42 -1.63
C ASN A 110 -10.91 -27.11 -0.89
N ARG A 111 -11.49 -26.48 0.14
CA ARG A 111 -12.64 -27.02 0.88
C ARG A 111 -13.91 -27.06 0.06
N ALA A 112 -14.08 -26.12 -0.86
CA ALA A 112 -15.18 -26.12 -1.82
C ALA A 112 -15.04 -27.20 -2.92
N GLY A 113 -13.92 -27.93 -2.96
CA GLY A 113 -13.64 -28.94 -3.97
C GLY A 113 -13.37 -28.35 -5.36
N LEU A 114 -13.08 -27.04 -5.45
CA LEU A 114 -12.82 -26.37 -6.71
C LEU A 114 -11.43 -26.72 -7.25
N ARG A 115 -11.39 -27.20 -8.50
CA ARG A 115 -10.16 -27.46 -9.24
C ARG A 115 -9.74 -26.15 -9.92
N PHE A 116 -9.12 -25.24 -9.14
CA PHE A 116 -8.83 -23.87 -9.57
C PHE A 116 -8.10 -23.78 -10.91
N ARG A 117 -7.19 -24.72 -11.19
CA ARG A 117 -6.43 -24.77 -12.46
C ARG A 117 -7.25 -25.14 -13.69
N ASP A 118 -8.43 -25.74 -13.48
CA ASP A 118 -9.31 -26.20 -14.55
C ASP A 118 -10.41 -25.18 -14.86
N LEU A 119 -10.46 -24.06 -14.11
CA LEU A 119 -11.40 -22.98 -14.34
C LEU A 119 -10.96 -22.12 -15.54
N PRO A 120 -11.91 -21.66 -16.37
CA PRO A 120 -11.59 -20.69 -17.42
C PRO A 120 -11.17 -19.35 -16.81
N ASP A 121 -10.34 -18.62 -17.55
CA ASP A 121 -9.99 -17.24 -17.20
C ASP A 121 -11.21 -16.34 -17.41
N GLU A 122 -11.48 -15.49 -16.42
CA GLU A 122 -12.54 -14.49 -16.48
C GLU A 122 -12.01 -13.11 -16.12
N VAL A 123 -12.69 -12.08 -16.58
CA VAL A 123 -12.36 -10.69 -16.25
C VAL A 123 -13.15 -10.28 -15.02
N ALA A 124 -12.47 -9.73 -14.03
CA ALA A 124 -13.10 -9.20 -12.83
C ALA A 124 -13.98 -7.98 -13.16
N ASP A 125 -15.09 -7.85 -12.45
CA ASP A 125 -15.91 -6.63 -12.49
C ASP A 125 -15.10 -5.42 -12.03
N SER A 126 -15.32 -4.28 -12.69
CA SER A 126 -14.63 -3.02 -12.41
C SER A 126 -15.62 -1.91 -12.03
N PRO A 127 -16.27 -1.99 -10.86
CA PRO A 127 -17.33 -1.04 -10.48
C PRO A 127 -16.84 0.41 -10.36
N LEU A 128 -15.55 0.60 -10.11
CA LEU A 128 -14.89 1.91 -9.99
C LEU A 128 -13.97 2.24 -11.20
N GLY A 129 -14.03 1.45 -12.26
CA GLY A 129 -13.17 1.57 -13.44
C GLY A 129 -11.86 0.81 -13.31
N ASN A 130 -11.02 0.91 -14.34
CA ASN A 130 -9.75 0.20 -14.40
C ASN A 130 -8.71 0.87 -13.48
N GLY A 131 -7.97 0.05 -12.76
CA GLY A 131 -6.81 0.48 -11.99
C GLY A 131 -5.61 0.84 -12.89
N THR A 132 -4.66 1.58 -12.35
CA THR A 132 -3.40 1.91 -13.02
C THR A 132 -2.29 0.97 -12.56
N GLY A 133 -1.21 0.86 -13.34
CA GLY A 133 -0.02 0.11 -12.94
C GLY A 133 0.57 0.58 -11.61
N ALA A 134 0.55 1.91 -11.37
CA ALA A 134 1.00 2.47 -10.09
C ALA A 134 0.24 1.94 -8.86
N ALA A 135 -1.02 1.52 -9.00
CA ALA A 135 -1.77 0.91 -7.90
C ALA A 135 -1.29 -0.51 -7.58
N VAL A 136 -0.79 -1.23 -8.58
CA VAL A 136 -0.32 -2.62 -8.43
C VAL A 136 0.96 -2.69 -7.61
N ILE A 137 1.90 -1.76 -7.83
CA ILE A 137 3.20 -1.76 -7.14
C ILE A 137 3.13 -1.43 -5.65
N PHE A 138 1.99 -0.98 -5.12
CA PHE A 138 1.79 -0.75 -3.67
C PHE A 138 2.10 -1.97 -2.81
N GLY A 139 2.03 -3.17 -3.38
CA GLY A 139 2.38 -4.41 -2.69
C GLY A 139 3.87 -4.59 -2.41
N ALA A 140 4.75 -3.87 -3.09
CA ALA A 140 6.19 -3.91 -2.90
C ALA A 140 6.67 -2.68 -2.09
N THR A 141 7.73 -2.85 -1.31
CA THR A 141 8.41 -1.74 -0.63
C THR A 141 8.92 -0.73 -1.65
N GLY A 142 8.61 0.55 -1.44
CA GLY A 142 8.92 1.63 -2.38
C GLY A 142 7.83 1.91 -3.40
N GLY A 143 6.84 1.03 -3.54
CA GLY A 143 5.78 1.17 -4.55
C GLY A 143 4.81 2.32 -4.25
N VAL A 144 4.49 2.57 -2.99
CA VAL A 144 3.67 3.74 -2.61
C VAL A 144 4.44 5.03 -2.84
N MET A 145 5.73 5.05 -2.48
CA MET A 145 6.61 6.18 -2.75
C MET A 145 6.68 6.50 -4.23
N GLU A 146 6.96 5.50 -5.05
CA GLU A 146 7.04 5.68 -6.51
C GLU A 146 5.73 6.18 -7.10
N ALA A 147 4.59 5.62 -6.71
CA ALA A 147 3.28 6.08 -7.17
C ALA A 147 3.00 7.53 -6.75
N ALA A 148 3.38 7.92 -5.53
CA ALA A 148 3.24 9.29 -5.05
C ALA A 148 4.14 10.27 -5.83
N LEU A 149 5.39 9.90 -6.08
CA LEU A 149 6.33 10.72 -6.86
C LEU A 149 5.87 10.87 -8.31
N ARG A 150 5.42 9.81 -8.98
CA ARG A 150 4.83 9.88 -10.32
C ARG A 150 3.65 10.85 -10.38
N THR A 151 2.78 10.81 -9.38
CA THR A 151 1.62 11.71 -9.29
C THR A 151 2.04 13.15 -9.02
N ALA A 152 3.04 13.38 -8.16
CA ALA A 152 3.57 14.70 -7.84
C ALA A 152 4.19 15.35 -9.08
N VAL A 153 5.02 14.63 -9.83
CA VAL A 153 5.60 15.11 -11.10
C VAL A 153 4.49 15.53 -12.05
N TRP A 154 3.52 14.66 -12.30
CA TRP A 154 2.41 14.99 -13.19
C TRP A 154 1.61 16.22 -12.76
N LYS A 155 1.34 16.35 -11.47
CA LYS A 155 0.57 17.49 -10.93
C LYS A 155 1.33 18.82 -11.05
N LEU A 156 2.64 18.81 -10.91
CA LEU A 156 3.47 20.01 -10.90
C LEU A 156 3.98 20.39 -12.28
N THR A 157 4.23 19.43 -13.16
CA THR A 157 4.78 19.70 -14.50
C THR A 157 3.72 19.71 -15.59
N GLY A 158 2.53 19.12 -15.33
CA GLY A 158 1.51 18.92 -16.35
C GLY A 158 1.87 17.86 -17.39
N GLU A 159 3.04 17.23 -17.26
CA GLU A 159 3.46 16.17 -18.19
C GLU A 159 2.58 14.94 -18.00
N ALA A 160 2.06 14.43 -19.12
CA ALA A 160 1.33 13.17 -19.12
C ALA A 160 2.25 12.03 -18.66
N ALA A 161 1.66 11.02 -18.05
CA ALA A 161 2.39 9.88 -17.47
C ALA A 161 3.16 9.00 -18.47
N ASP A 162 3.19 9.40 -19.74
CA ASP A 162 3.96 8.74 -20.80
C ASP A 162 5.48 8.98 -20.69
N SER A 163 5.91 9.93 -19.86
CA SER A 163 7.31 9.98 -19.43
C SER A 163 7.49 8.97 -18.30
N PRO A 164 8.22 7.88 -18.52
CA PRO A 164 8.48 6.90 -17.47
C PRO A 164 9.47 7.51 -16.50
N VAL A 165 8.99 8.30 -15.55
CA VAL A 165 9.82 8.67 -14.40
C VAL A 165 9.91 7.42 -13.53
N GLU A 166 10.90 6.60 -13.84
CA GLU A 166 11.21 5.42 -13.05
C GLU A 166 12.06 5.85 -11.85
N PHE A 167 11.46 5.72 -10.68
CA PHE A 167 12.16 6.00 -9.42
C PHE A 167 12.85 4.72 -8.91
N LYS A 168 13.83 4.20 -9.68
CA LYS A 168 14.53 2.95 -9.39
C LYS A 168 15.22 2.93 -8.03
N ASP A 169 15.68 4.07 -7.57
CA ASP A 169 16.41 4.18 -6.30
C ASP A 169 15.55 3.82 -5.07
N VAL A 170 14.22 3.92 -5.18
CA VAL A 170 13.30 3.53 -4.10
C VAL A 170 12.79 2.10 -4.22
N ARG A 171 13.08 1.40 -5.33
CA ARG A 171 12.71 0.00 -5.54
C ARG A 171 13.66 -0.95 -4.81
N GLY A 172 13.19 -2.15 -4.49
CA GLY A 172 13.99 -3.25 -3.94
C GLY A 172 13.70 -3.58 -2.49
N VAL A 173 14.35 -4.63 -2.01
CA VAL A 173 14.05 -5.26 -0.71
C VAL A 173 14.95 -4.82 0.45
N GLU A 174 15.89 -3.90 0.21
CA GLU A 174 16.79 -3.37 1.23
C GLU A 174 16.03 -2.64 2.34
N GLY A 175 16.61 -2.64 3.55
CA GLY A 175 15.92 -2.22 4.74
C GLY A 175 15.64 -0.72 4.84
N ILE A 176 16.58 0.14 4.44
CA ILE A 176 16.46 1.60 4.43
C ILE A 176 17.06 2.11 3.13
N LYS A 177 16.31 2.93 2.41
CA LYS A 177 16.74 3.63 1.21
C LYS A 177 16.38 5.10 1.31
N THR A 178 17.28 5.95 0.90
CA THR A 178 17.06 7.39 0.81
C THR A 178 17.39 7.85 -0.60
N ALA A 179 16.64 8.81 -1.10
CA ALA A 179 16.86 9.40 -2.42
C ALA A 179 16.44 10.86 -2.42
N GLU A 180 16.99 11.62 -3.38
CA GLU A 180 16.60 12.99 -3.66
C GLU A 180 16.10 13.07 -5.09
N TYR A 181 14.93 13.67 -5.27
CA TYR A 181 14.32 13.83 -6.59
C TYR A 181 13.97 15.29 -6.84
N LYS A 182 14.21 15.75 -8.07
CA LYS A 182 13.69 17.03 -8.53
C LYS A 182 12.26 16.85 -9.04
N VAL A 183 11.34 17.63 -8.48
CA VAL A 183 9.93 17.68 -8.87
C VAL A 183 9.59 19.13 -9.19
N GLY A 184 9.66 19.50 -10.46
CA GLY A 184 9.69 20.91 -10.89
C GLY A 184 10.93 21.61 -10.31
N ASP A 185 10.73 22.75 -9.64
CA ASP A 185 11.82 23.51 -9.00
C ASP A 185 12.14 23.02 -7.57
N LEU A 186 11.42 22.02 -7.07
CA LEU A 186 11.59 21.52 -5.71
C LEU A 186 12.52 20.29 -5.67
N THR A 187 13.42 20.25 -4.70
CA THR A 187 14.16 19.02 -4.37
C THR A 187 13.47 18.32 -3.22
N VAL A 188 12.97 17.11 -3.47
CA VAL A 188 12.24 16.31 -2.50
C VAL A 188 13.15 15.18 -1.98
N LYS A 189 13.45 15.21 -0.67
CA LYS A 189 14.19 14.16 0.02
C LYS A 189 13.21 13.10 0.50
N VAL A 190 13.41 11.85 0.11
CA VAL A 190 12.51 10.75 0.42
C VAL A 190 13.23 9.60 1.09
N ALA A 191 12.49 8.83 1.88
CA ALA A 191 12.98 7.59 2.47
C ALA A 191 11.97 6.46 2.33
N VAL A 192 12.45 5.27 2.04
CA VAL A 192 11.69 4.02 2.03
C VAL A 192 12.27 3.08 3.07
N VAL A 193 11.45 2.68 4.03
CA VAL A 193 11.89 1.91 5.19
C VAL A 193 11.11 0.60 5.28
N SER A 194 11.82 -0.50 5.25
CA SER A 194 11.29 -1.85 5.23
C SER A 194 11.63 -2.60 6.53
N GLY A 195 10.60 -3.00 7.26
CA GLY A 195 10.73 -3.68 8.55
C GLY A 195 10.77 -2.75 9.76
N LEU A 196 10.14 -3.17 10.88
CA LEU A 196 9.97 -2.33 12.07
C LEU A 196 11.28 -2.02 12.80
N ALA A 197 12.27 -2.91 12.75
CA ALA A 197 13.60 -2.64 13.31
C ALA A 197 14.30 -1.48 12.57
N ASN A 198 14.20 -1.46 11.26
CA ASN A 198 14.72 -0.38 10.41
C ASN A 198 13.91 0.91 10.64
N ALA A 199 12.58 0.82 10.80
CA ALA A 199 11.74 1.96 11.14
C ALA A 199 12.17 2.59 12.46
N LYS A 200 12.42 1.77 13.50
CA LYS A 200 12.95 2.27 14.78
C LYS A 200 14.26 3.01 14.61
N LYS A 201 15.22 2.41 13.92
CA LYS A 201 16.54 3.01 13.67
C LYS A 201 16.40 4.34 12.93
N PHE A 202 15.67 4.35 11.82
CA PHE A 202 15.53 5.53 10.96
C PHE A 202 14.81 6.68 11.66
N LEU A 203 13.66 6.40 12.32
CA LEU A 203 12.92 7.43 13.03
C LEU A 203 13.66 8.00 14.24
N THR A 204 14.52 7.20 14.89
CA THR A 204 15.41 7.72 15.93
C THR A 204 16.39 8.75 15.35
N GLN A 205 16.95 8.50 14.17
CA GLN A 205 17.83 9.46 13.48
C GLN A 205 17.06 10.73 13.05
N VAL A 206 15.83 10.58 12.52
CA VAL A 206 14.97 11.72 12.19
C VAL A 206 14.66 12.57 13.45
N LYS A 207 14.30 11.90 14.56
CA LYS A 207 14.01 12.55 15.84
C LYS A 207 15.20 13.32 16.39
N ASN A 208 16.41 12.80 16.22
CA ASN A 208 17.66 13.42 16.66
C ASN A 208 18.13 14.55 15.72
N GLY A 209 17.44 14.77 14.59
CA GLY A 209 17.88 15.73 13.57
C GLY A 209 19.09 15.28 12.75
N GLU A 210 19.44 13.99 12.80
CA GLU A 210 20.57 13.43 12.05
C GLU A 210 20.23 13.21 10.57
N VAL A 211 18.94 13.05 10.26
CA VAL A 211 18.41 12.83 8.91
C VAL A 211 17.22 13.73 8.68
N GLU A 212 17.22 14.43 7.57
CA GLU A 212 16.11 15.26 7.09
C GLU A 212 15.43 14.61 5.90
N CYS A 213 14.11 14.41 6.00
CA CYS A 213 13.28 13.89 4.91
C CYS A 213 11.99 14.68 4.82
N HIS A 214 11.44 14.79 3.59
CA HIS A 214 10.13 15.39 3.35
C HIS A 214 9.03 14.33 3.33
N PHE A 215 9.32 13.15 2.76
CA PHE A 215 8.35 12.07 2.63
C PHE A 215 8.98 10.71 2.96
N ILE A 216 8.32 9.95 3.81
CA ILE A 216 8.80 8.65 4.31
C ILE A 216 7.74 7.59 4.08
N GLU A 217 8.09 6.51 3.38
CA GLU A 217 7.29 5.30 3.31
C GLU A 217 7.80 4.28 4.32
N ILE A 218 6.92 3.72 5.15
CA ILE A 218 7.27 2.65 6.11
C ILE A 218 6.41 1.42 5.86
N MET A 219 7.07 0.28 5.63
CA MET A 219 6.44 -1.04 5.53
C MET A 219 6.87 -1.92 6.69
N ALA A 220 5.90 -2.44 7.47
CA ALA A 220 6.21 -3.32 8.61
C ALA A 220 6.82 -4.65 8.18
N CYS A 221 6.34 -5.22 7.07
CA CYS A 221 6.86 -6.47 6.54
C CYS A 221 8.09 -6.21 5.66
N PRO A 222 9.22 -6.91 5.88
CA PRO A 222 10.39 -6.81 5.01
C PRO A 222 10.05 -7.16 3.56
N GLY A 223 10.32 -6.22 2.63
CA GLY A 223 9.97 -6.34 1.21
C GLY A 223 8.55 -5.88 0.86
N GLY A 224 7.73 -5.51 1.83
CA GLY A 224 6.36 -5.03 1.63
C GLY A 224 5.30 -6.11 1.79
N CYS A 225 4.08 -5.83 1.31
CA CYS A 225 2.92 -6.73 1.41
C CYS A 225 3.12 -8.06 0.66
N VAL A 226 3.97 -8.09 -0.37
CA VAL A 226 4.36 -9.32 -1.08
C VAL A 226 4.94 -10.39 -0.14
N ASN A 227 5.48 -9.98 1.00
CA ASN A 227 6.01 -10.86 2.04
C ASN A 227 5.18 -10.81 3.34
N GLY A 228 3.91 -10.43 3.23
CA GLY A 228 3.00 -10.35 4.38
C GLY A 228 2.73 -11.70 5.02
N GLY A 229 2.42 -11.69 6.34
CA GLY A 229 2.18 -12.90 7.12
C GLY A 229 0.96 -13.72 6.71
N GLY A 230 0.11 -13.21 5.81
CA GLY A 230 -1.04 -13.89 5.22
C GLY A 230 -0.75 -14.61 3.90
N GLN A 231 0.47 -14.48 3.36
CA GLN A 231 0.88 -15.14 2.12
C GLN A 231 1.01 -16.65 2.28
N VAL A 232 0.88 -17.37 1.16
CA VAL A 232 1.13 -18.81 1.10
C VAL A 232 2.60 -19.10 1.42
N ILE A 233 2.81 -20.04 2.33
CA ILE A 233 4.16 -20.46 2.75
C ILE A 233 4.72 -21.38 1.67
N GLN A 234 5.88 -21.02 1.14
CA GLN A 234 6.60 -21.86 0.19
C GLN A 234 7.37 -22.97 0.91
N PRO A 235 7.58 -24.13 0.28
CA PRO A 235 8.41 -25.21 0.81
C PRO A 235 9.84 -24.73 1.12
N ALA A 236 10.53 -25.45 2.01
CA ALA A 236 11.87 -25.06 2.46
C ALA A 236 12.92 -25.09 1.32
N ASP A 237 12.82 -26.05 0.42
CA ASP A 237 13.65 -26.16 -0.78
C ASP A 237 13.54 -24.93 -1.68
N VAL A 238 12.35 -24.37 -1.84
CA VAL A 238 12.15 -23.13 -2.59
C VAL A 238 12.69 -21.93 -1.81
N ARG A 239 12.34 -21.79 -0.52
CA ARG A 239 12.72 -20.63 0.29
C ARG A 239 14.21 -20.48 0.53
N ASN A 240 14.94 -21.60 0.56
CA ASN A 240 16.38 -21.61 0.83
C ASN A 240 17.22 -21.18 -0.39
N PHE A 241 16.65 -21.26 -1.59
CA PHE A 241 17.40 -21.00 -2.84
C PHE A 241 16.81 -19.87 -3.69
N THR A 242 15.63 -19.31 -3.28
CA THR A 242 14.96 -18.26 -4.04
C THR A 242 14.54 -17.12 -3.12
N ASP A 243 14.89 -15.89 -3.47
CA ASP A 243 14.30 -14.73 -2.80
C ASP A 243 12.85 -14.51 -3.27
N ILE A 244 11.92 -15.14 -2.54
CA ILE A 244 10.49 -15.09 -2.84
C ILE A 244 9.95 -13.64 -2.83
N ARG A 245 10.55 -12.74 -2.05
CA ARG A 245 10.13 -11.33 -1.98
C ARG A 245 10.45 -10.63 -3.30
N ALA A 246 11.66 -10.83 -3.78
CA ALA A 246 12.12 -10.27 -5.05
C ALA A 246 11.27 -10.79 -6.23
N GLU A 247 11.01 -12.11 -6.28
CA GLU A 247 10.21 -12.70 -7.36
C GLU A 247 8.74 -12.19 -7.34
N ARG A 248 8.14 -12.06 -6.18
CA ARG A 248 6.78 -11.50 -6.07
C ARG A 248 6.75 -10.01 -6.42
N ALA A 249 7.75 -9.23 -6.00
CA ALA A 249 7.84 -7.82 -6.38
C ALA A 249 8.04 -7.66 -7.89
N LYS A 250 8.88 -8.49 -8.51
CA LYS A 250 9.07 -8.52 -9.97
C LYS A 250 7.77 -8.74 -10.72
N ALA A 251 6.90 -9.65 -10.24
CA ALA A 251 5.59 -9.87 -10.85
C ALA A 251 4.71 -8.60 -10.81
N LEU A 252 4.72 -7.84 -9.69
CA LEU A 252 3.99 -6.58 -9.60
C LEU A 252 4.53 -5.52 -10.56
N TYR A 253 5.84 -5.38 -10.66
CA TYR A 253 6.45 -4.42 -11.59
C TYR A 253 6.21 -4.82 -13.06
N SER A 254 6.16 -6.11 -13.39
CA SER A 254 5.78 -6.57 -14.74
C SER A 254 4.34 -6.19 -15.10
N LEU A 255 3.42 -6.21 -14.12
CA LEU A 255 2.05 -5.76 -14.32
C LEU A 255 1.97 -4.23 -14.46
N ASP A 256 2.79 -3.47 -13.74
CA ASP A 256 2.92 -2.03 -13.90
C ASP A 256 3.41 -1.67 -15.31
N ASP A 257 4.45 -2.36 -15.78
CA ASP A 257 5.00 -2.16 -17.12
C ASP A 257 3.98 -2.47 -18.24
N ALA A 258 3.12 -3.46 -18.02
CA ALA A 258 2.04 -3.81 -18.95
C ALA A 258 0.87 -2.80 -18.92
N ASN A 259 0.67 -2.08 -17.82
CA ASN A 259 -0.44 -1.15 -17.57
C ASN A 259 0.07 0.28 -17.37
N LYS A 260 0.85 0.81 -18.31
CA LYS A 260 1.53 2.13 -18.21
C LYS A 260 0.62 3.36 -18.07
N LEU A 261 -0.68 3.19 -17.93
CA LEU A 261 -1.57 4.24 -17.47
C LEU A 261 -1.29 4.50 -15.98
N ARG A 262 -1.27 5.74 -15.60
CA ARG A 262 -1.05 6.15 -14.20
C ARG A 262 -1.98 5.48 -13.24
#